data_c82df172d7e14f1a525ccb05e700e27c
#
_entry.id   c82df172d7e14f1a525ccb05e700e27c
#
_cell.length_a   1.000
_cell.length_b   1.000
_cell.length_c   1.000
_cell.angle_alpha   90.00
_cell.angle_beta   90.00
_cell.angle_gamma   90.00
#
_symmetry.space_group_name_H-M   'P 1'
#
loop_
_entity.id
_entity.type
_entity.pdbx_description
1 polymer ?
#
loop_
_entity_poly.entity_id
_entity_poly.type
_entity_poly.pdbx_seq_one_letter_code
_entity_poly.pdbx_strand_id
1 'polypeptide(L)'
;RLPVWIVSDLVDEGFFRFALPTEMGGDNASSMETIEVLEHLGAIDASVSWNVMLGSEINAMAVGGMDPELAKKIYLENPRVVMCGGGGPGTKPPRAERQKDGSVKVWGQNTFISGCHNATYCFIGAPLMKGDEPELGEDGMPIFKMWFLPRDQWEIVRTWDVAGMRGSGSDDVKTEGGICPAEYTGIDLFVTPAHYENPVYRMPVPLRLAYNKSAVALGVAKGALEAFSDIAQNKIPMLASKSLAHRPIAQFRMGEAEAMYRSCRSWLMETMEAVEDELREGADFPGAKTTQDARLACVHASNECMKVVDLLHNTAGTTGMRMYSPLERKLRDAH
;
A
#
# COMPACT_ATOMS: atom_id res chain seq x y z
N ARG A 1 3.09 -13.17 8.07
CA ARG A 1 2.63 -11.97 8.78
C ARG A 1 3.76 -11.34 9.59
N LEU A 2 3.65 -10.07 9.89
CA LEU A 2 4.55 -9.39 10.83
C LEU A 2 4.41 -9.94 12.25
N PRO A 3 5.48 -9.93 13.05
CA PRO A 3 5.41 -10.17 14.50
C PRO A 3 4.48 -9.15 15.18
N VAL A 4 3.74 -9.61 16.19
CA VAL A 4 2.76 -8.76 16.91
C VAL A 4 3.40 -7.53 17.56
N TRP A 5 4.61 -7.67 18.08
CA TRP A 5 5.33 -6.57 18.72
C TRP A 5 5.71 -5.46 17.71
N ILE A 6 6.15 -5.82 16.49
CA ILE A 6 6.40 -4.83 15.42
C ILE A 6 5.11 -4.07 15.09
N VAL A 7 4.00 -4.78 14.94
CA VAL A 7 2.70 -4.15 14.65
C VAL A 7 2.28 -3.22 15.79
N SER A 8 2.47 -3.63 17.04
CA SER A 8 2.16 -2.79 18.18
C SER A 8 2.96 -1.49 18.16
N ASP A 9 4.27 -1.60 17.94
CA ASP A 9 5.15 -0.42 17.86
C ASP A 9 4.73 0.51 16.70
N LEU A 10 4.43 -0.04 15.51
CA LEU A 10 3.96 0.74 14.38
C LEU A 10 2.62 1.46 14.65
N VAL A 11 1.71 0.81 15.39
CA VAL A 11 0.44 1.43 15.80
C VAL A 11 0.68 2.54 16.83
N ASP A 12 1.50 2.28 17.84
CA ASP A 12 1.76 3.21 18.94
C ASP A 12 2.53 4.46 18.46
N GLU A 13 3.41 4.30 17.47
CA GLU A 13 4.13 5.41 16.82
C GLU A 13 3.34 6.07 15.66
N GLY A 14 2.08 5.70 15.44
CA GLY A 14 1.18 6.37 14.50
C GLY A 14 1.38 6.03 13.02
N PHE A 15 2.21 5.05 12.66
CA PHE A 15 2.53 4.71 11.27
C PHE A 15 1.32 4.32 10.40
N PHE A 16 0.21 3.91 10.99
CA PHE A 16 -1.03 3.67 10.26
C PHE A 16 -1.93 4.89 10.14
N ARG A 17 -1.53 6.03 10.72
CA ARG A 17 -2.32 7.24 10.84
C ARG A 17 -1.70 8.47 10.16
N PHE A 18 -0.44 8.42 9.74
CA PHE A 18 0.28 9.59 9.23
C PHE A 18 -0.43 10.26 8.02
N ALA A 19 -1.16 9.49 7.22
CA ALA A 19 -1.95 9.99 6.10
C ALA A 19 -3.35 10.51 6.49
N LEU A 20 -3.78 10.34 7.75
CA LEU A 20 -5.07 10.87 8.22
C LEU A 20 -5.03 12.38 8.41
N PRO A 21 -6.17 13.09 8.27
CA PRO A 21 -6.28 14.49 8.63
C PRO A 21 -5.93 14.73 10.10
N THR A 22 -5.42 15.93 10.42
CA THR A 22 -5.02 16.30 11.80
C THR A 22 -6.18 16.20 12.77
N GLU A 23 -7.39 16.57 12.35
CA GLU A 23 -8.61 16.46 13.13
C GLU A 23 -9.02 15.03 13.46
N MET A 24 -8.44 14.04 12.76
CA MET A 24 -8.59 12.60 13.06
C MET A 24 -7.38 12.04 13.80
N GLY A 25 -6.48 12.92 14.28
CA GLY A 25 -5.26 12.54 14.99
C GLY A 25 -4.19 11.92 14.09
N GLY A 26 -4.12 12.33 12.83
CA GLY A 26 -3.04 12.01 11.91
C GLY A 26 -2.10 13.17 11.66
N ASP A 27 -1.07 12.95 10.83
CA ASP A 27 -0.06 13.96 10.50
C ASP A 27 -0.41 14.73 9.23
N ASN A 28 -1.51 14.36 8.57
CA ASN A 28 -1.97 14.99 7.32
C ASN A 28 -0.90 14.97 6.21
N ALA A 29 -0.14 13.88 6.13
CA ALA A 29 1.01 13.75 5.25
C ALA A 29 0.67 13.96 3.77
N SER A 30 1.53 14.67 3.08
CA SER A 30 1.53 14.83 1.62
C SER A 30 1.93 13.52 0.92
N SER A 31 1.78 13.47 -0.40
CA SER A 31 2.28 12.32 -1.19
C SER A 31 3.81 12.23 -1.15
N MET A 32 4.53 13.36 -1.11
CA MET A 32 5.99 13.37 -1.00
C MET A 32 6.45 12.78 0.34
N GLU A 33 5.90 13.23 1.46
CA GLU A 33 6.19 12.67 2.80
C GLU A 33 5.83 11.18 2.87
N THR A 34 4.70 10.80 2.29
CA THR A 34 4.29 9.39 2.19
C THR A 34 5.32 8.56 1.42
N ILE A 35 5.82 9.06 0.27
CA ILE A 35 6.85 8.37 -0.51
C ILE A 35 8.11 8.20 0.33
N GLU A 36 8.57 9.25 1.03
CA GLU A 36 9.79 9.20 1.84
C GLU A 36 9.69 8.21 3.01
N VAL A 37 8.58 8.19 3.72
CA VAL A 37 8.33 7.23 4.81
C VAL A 37 8.33 5.80 4.28
N LEU A 38 7.58 5.53 3.21
CA LEU A 38 7.47 4.18 2.64
C LEU A 38 8.78 3.70 2.01
N GLU A 39 9.51 4.59 1.35
CA GLU A 39 10.85 4.32 0.81
C GLU A 39 11.83 3.94 1.94
N HIS A 40 11.83 4.69 3.03
CA HIS A 40 12.70 4.42 4.18
C HIS A 40 12.38 3.07 4.82
N LEU A 41 11.12 2.80 5.11
CA LEU A 41 10.67 1.51 5.65
C LEU A 41 10.98 0.37 4.69
N GLY A 42 10.77 0.56 3.38
CA GLY A 42 11.05 -0.44 2.34
C GLY A 42 12.52 -0.78 2.20
N ALA A 43 13.41 0.17 2.47
CA ALA A 43 14.86 -0.07 2.52
C ALA A 43 15.22 -1.03 3.66
N ILE A 44 14.54 -0.96 4.79
CA ILE A 44 14.72 -1.86 5.93
C ILE A 44 14.03 -3.21 5.66
N ASP A 45 12.70 -3.18 5.48
CA ASP A 45 11.88 -4.38 5.24
C ASP A 45 10.65 -4.05 4.38
N ALA A 46 10.57 -4.66 3.21
CA ALA A 46 9.48 -4.43 2.25
C ALA A 46 8.11 -4.83 2.80
N SER A 47 8.03 -5.89 3.60
CA SER A 47 6.76 -6.33 4.19
C SER A 47 6.26 -5.36 5.26
N VAL A 48 7.16 -4.73 6.01
CA VAL A 48 6.80 -3.66 6.97
C VAL A 48 6.26 -2.46 6.22
N SER A 49 7.00 -1.98 5.22
CA SER A 49 6.57 -0.85 4.38
C SER A 49 5.21 -1.11 3.72
N TRP A 50 5.01 -2.32 3.20
CA TRP A 50 3.73 -2.71 2.57
C TRP A 50 2.57 -2.72 3.55
N ASN A 51 2.75 -3.21 4.78
CA ASN A 51 1.70 -3.17 5.81
C ASN A 51 1.36 -1.73 6.20
N VAL A 52 2.38 -0.89 6.41
CA VAL A 52 2.19 0.53 6.73
C VAL A 52 1.50 1.24 5.57
N MET A 53 1.96 1.01 4.34
CA MET A 53 1.38 1.57 3.13
C MET A 53 -0.12 1.24 3.03
N LEU A 54 -0.47 -0.05 3.10
CA LEU A 54 -1.88 -0.48 2.98
C LEU A 54 -2.74 0.04 4.13
N GLY A 55 -2.26 -0.08 5.37
CA GLY A 55 -3.02 0.35 6.54
C GLY A 55 -3.28 1.87 6.55
N SER A 56 -2.27 2.69 6.23
CA SER A 56 -2.43 4.15 6.14
C SER A 56 -3.30 4.57 4.95
N GLU A 57 -3.12 3.93 3.78
CA GLU A 57 -3.91 4.18 2.57
C GLU A 57 -5.39 3.86 2.80
N ILE A 58 -5.70 2.68 3.34
CA ILE A 58 -7.09 2.26 3.59
C ILE A 58 -7.73 3.13 4.68
N ASN A 59 -7.00 3.47 5.74
CA ASN A 59 -7.48 4.42 6.74
C ASN A 59 -7.83 5.78 6.13
N ALA A 60 -6.96 6.34 5.29
CA ALA A 60 -7.20 7.61 4.61
C ALA A 60 -8.38 7.53 3.62
N MET A 61 -8.50 6.41 2.88
CA MET A 61 -9.65 6.19 1.99
C MET A 61 -10.96 6.08 2.77
N ALA A 62 -10.94 5.40 3.91
CA ALA A 62 -12.08 5.28 4.82
C ALA A 62 -12.54 6.66 5.29
N VAL A 63 -11.64 7.43 5.86
CA VAL A 63 -11.94 8.79 6.34
C VAL A 63 -12.43 9.69 5.21
N GLY A 64 -11.79 9.62 4.05
CA GLY A 64 -12.20 10.43 2.88
C GLY A 64 -13.61 10.14 2.38
N GLY A 65 -14.11 8.92 2.56
CA GLY A 65 -15.45 8.51 2.10
C GLY A 65 -16.51 8.42 3.20
N MET A 66 -16.15 8.62 4.47
CA MET A 66 -17.04 8.56 5.62
C MET A 66 -17.69 9.91 5.91
N ASP A 67 -18.86 9.87 6.56
CA ASP A 67 -19.37 11.03 7.29
C ASP A 67 -18.33 11.49 8.34
N PRO A 68 -18.01 12.80 8.42
CA PRO A 68 -16.96 13.29 9.31
C PRO A 68 -17.20 12.99 10.80
N GLU A 69 -18.44 12.99 11.28
CA GLU A 69 -18.75 12.67 12.67
C GLU A 69 -18.57 11.18 12.97
N LEU A 70 -18.89 10.32 12.00
CA LEU A 70 -18.60 8.90 12.11
C LEU A 70 -17.08 8.64 12.10
N ALA A 71 -16.33 9.34 11.25
CA ALA A 71 -14.88 9.25 11.20
C ALA A 71 -14.26 9.64 12.55
N LYS A 72 -14.69 10.76 13.15
CA LYS A 72 -14.27 11.18 14.50
C LYS A 72 -14.56 10.10 15.54
N LYS A 73 -15.77 9.56 15.55
CA LYS A 73 -16.16 8.49 16.48
C LYS A 73 -15.21 7.28 16.38
N ILE A 74 -14.89 6.83 15.16
CA ILE A 74 -14.02 5.66 14.95
C ILE A 74 -12.57 5.96 15.34
N TYR A 75 -12.01 7.07 14.86
CA TYR A 75 -10.57 7.32 14.93
C TYR A 75 -10.11 8.05 16.19
N LEU A 76 -10.97 8.84 16.85
CA LEU A 76 -10.63 9.53 18.09
C LEU A 76 -10.97 8.68 19.32
N GLU A 77 -12.04 7.89 19.29
CA GLU A 77 -12.35 6.96 20.40
C GLU A 77 -11.39 5.76 20.45
N ASN A 78 -10.85 5.35 19.29
CA ASN A 78 -9.86 4.27 19.24
C ASN A 78 -8.63 4.67 18.41
N PRO A 79 -7.57 5.18 19.01
CA PRO A 79 -6.35 5.58 18.31
C PRO A 79 -5.59 4.40 17.68
N ARG A 80 -5.94 3.16 18.01
CA ARG A 80 -5.31 1.94 17.50
C ARG A 80 -6.04 1.32 16.28
N VAL A 81 -6.96 2.06 15.67
CA VAL A 81 -7.67 1.58 14.47
C VAL A 81 -6.70 1.37 13.31
N VAL A 82 -6.73 0.17 12.76
CA VAL A 82 -6.09 -0.18 11.49
C VAL A 82 -7.15 -0.84 10.62
N MET A 83 -7.30 -0.36 9.40
CA MET A 83 -8.22 -0.94 8.43
C MET A 83 -7.44 -1.71 7.36
N CYS A 84 -8.03 -2.78 6.89
CA CYS A 84 -7.59 -3.51 5.70
C CYS A 84 -8.74 -3.60 4.69
N GLY A 85 -8.45 -4.00 3.47
CA GLY A 85 -9.48 -4.17 2.45
C GLY A 85 -8.92 -4.12 1.04
N GLY A 86 -9.80 -4.10 0.07
CA GLY A 86 -9.45 -4.17 -1.35
C GLY A 86 -9.40 -5.61 -1.84
N GLY A 87 -8.48 -5.86 -2.77
CA GLY A 87 -8.36 -7.17 -3.41
C GLY A 87 -9.45 -7.46 -4.44
N GLY A 88 -9.35 -8.62 -5.05
CA GLY A 88 -10.33 -9.12 -6.01
C GLY A 88 -11.31 -10.10 -5.38
N PRO A 89 -12.37 -10.49 -6.11
CA PRO A 89 -13.25 -11.55 -5.67
C PRO A 89 -12.49 -12.88 -5.61
N GLY A 90 -12.70 -13.60 -4.51
CA GLY A 90 -12.20 -14.95 -4.33
C GLY A 90 -13.14 -16.00 -4.93
N THR A 91 -13.07 -17.21 -4.40
CA THR A 91 -13.91 -18.34 -4.85
C THR A 91 -15.41 -18.13 -4.63
N LYS A 92 -15.77 -17.26 -3.68
CA LYS A 92 -17.16 -16.86 -3.41
C LYS A 92 -17.27 -15.35 -3.63
N PRO A 93 -17.79 -14.88 -4.79
CA PRO A 93 -17.95 -13.46 -5.06
C PRO A 93 -18.71 -12.75 -3.93
N PRO A 94 -18.25 -11.58 -3.48
CA PRO A 94 -18.91 -10.86 -2.42
C PRO A 94 -20.26 -10.29 -2.88
N ARG A 95 -21.20 -10.25 -1.95
CA ARG A 95 -22.52 -9.65 -2.11
C ARG A 95 -22.98 -9.01 -0.80
N ALA A 96 -23.85 -8.02 -0.89
CA ALA A 96 -24.40 -7.30 0.24
C ALA A 96 -25.92 -7.17 0.11
N GLU A 97 -26.66 -7.23 1.21
CA GLU A 97 -28.12 -7.10 1.24
C GLU A 97 -28.58 -6.19 2.37
N ARG A 98 -29.46 -5.23 2.06
CA ARG A 98 -30.08 -4.36 3.08
C ARG A 98 -30.96 -5.16 4.02
N GLN A 99 -30.85 -4.86 5.30
CA GLN A 99 -31.73 -5.40 6.33
C GLN A 99 -32.83 -4.38 6.69
N LYS A 100 -33.88 -4.84 7.38
CA LYS A 100 -35.04 -4.00 7.74
C LYS A 100 -34.69 -2.86 8.70
N ASP A 101 -33.63 -3.02 9.49
CA ASP A 101 -33.13 -2.03 10.45
C ASP A 101 -32.14 -1.02 9.82
N GLY A 102 -31.90 -1.12 8.51
CA GLY A 102 -30.98 -0.27 7.77
C GLY A 102 -29.53 -0.79 7.74
N SER A 103 -29.20 -1.79 8.53
CA SER A 103 -27.90 -2.45 8.44
C SER A 103 -27.74 -3.19 7.09
N VAL A 104 -26.50 -3.56 6.76
CA VAL A 104 -26.22 -4.31 5.53
C VAL A 104 -25.50 -5.61 5.90
N LYS A 105 -26.03 -6.72 5.43
CA LYS A 105 -25.45 -8.03 5.62
C LYS A 105 -24.59 -8.38 4.43
N VAL A 106 -23.33 -8.82 4.69
CA VAL A 106 -22.29 -9.00 3.68
C VAL A 106 -21.80 -10.44 3.70
N TRP A 107 -21.65 -11.04 2.52
CA TRP A 107 -21.09 -12.38 2.31
C TRP A 107 -19.99 -12.33 1.26
N GLY A 108 -19.13 -13.32 1.26
CA GLY A 108 -18.15 -13.56 0.22
C GLY A 108 -16.75 -13.72 0.73
N GLN A 109 -15.82 -13.82 -0.21
CA GLN A 109 -14.39 -13.94 0.04
C GLN A 109 -13.64 -13.01 -0.89
N ASN A 110 -12.76 -12.21 -0.31
CA ASN A 110 -11.84 -11.33 -1.04
C ASN A 110 -10.42 -11.85 -0.89
N THR A 111 -9.66 -11.80 -1.98
CA THR A 111 -8.25 -12.23 -2.04
C THR A 111 -7.29 -11.07 -1.80
N PHE A 112 -6.05 -11.38 -1.44
CA PHE A 112 -4.97 -10.40 -1.31
C PHE A 112 -5.26 -9.28 -0.29
N ILE A 113 -5.86 -9.61 0.85
CA ILE A 113 -6.14 -8.62 1.90
C ILE A 113 -4.90 -8.43 2.77
N SER A 114 -3.95 -7.65 2.28
CA SER A 114 -2.72 -7.35 2.99
C SER A 114 -3.02 -6.68 4.33
N GLY A 115 -2.27 -7.06 5.38
CA GLY A 115 -2.45 -6.51 6.71
C GLY A 115 -3.69 -7.02 7.46
N CYS A 116 -4.48 -7.96 6.93
CA CYS A 116 -5.69 -8.49 7.58
C CYS A 116 -5.43 -9.05 8.99
N HIS A 117 -4.21 -9.51 9.26
CA HIS A 117 -3.82 -10.00 10.59
C HIS A 117 -3.75 -8.91 11.66
N ASN A 118 -3.63 -7.66 11.25
CA ASN A 118 -3.36 -6.50 12.10
C ASN A 118 -4.58 -5.57 12.18
N ALA A 119 -5.58 -5.80 11.33
CA ALA A 119 -6.70 -4.90 11.16
C ALA A 119 -7.79 -5.09 12.21
N THR A 120 -8.40 -4.00 12.61
CA THR A 120 -9.58 -3.92 13.47
C THR A 120 -10.87 -3.85 12.67
N TYR A 121 -10.80 -3.39 11.41
CA TYR A 121 -11.88 -3.37 10.46
C TYR A 121 -11.41 -3.86 9.10
N CYS A 122 -12.33 -4.48 8.34
CA CYS A 122 -12.09 -4.90 6.97
C CYS A 122 -13.12 -4.27 6.03
N PHE A 123 -12.64 -3.71 4.92
CA PHE A 123 -13.48 -3.31 3.80
C PHE A 123 -13.73 -4.50 2.89
N ILE A 124 -14.99 -4.84 2.72
CA ILE A 124 -15.44 -5.82 1.72
C ILE A 124 -16.15 -5.08 0.61
N GLY A 125 -15.53 -5.04 -0.58
CA GLY A 125 -16.19 -4.51 -1.77
C GLY A 125 -17.26 -5.49 -2.28
N ALA A 126 -18.53 -5.05 -2.35
CA ALA A 126 -19.59 -5.90 -2.81
C ALA A 126 -20.74 -5.11 -3.46
N PRO A 127 -21.38 -5.65 -4.52
CA PRO A 127 -22.61 -5.11 -5.04
C PRO A 127 -23.73 -5.30 -4.02
N LEU A 128 -24.60 -4.28 -3.94
CA LEU A 128 -25.82 -4.37 -3.18
C LEU A 128 -26.84 -5.18 -3.98
N MET A 129 -27.43 -6.21 -3.37
CA MET A 129 -28.34 -7.13 -4.02
C MET A 129 -29.78 -6.93 -3.57
N LYS A 130 -30.71 -7.16 -4.49
CA LYS A 130 -32.16 -7.30 -4.21
C LYS A 130 -32.59 -8.68 -4.70
N GLY A 131 -32.58 -9.67 -3.82
CA GLY A 131 -32.66 -11.07 -4.20
C GLY A 131 -31.41 -11.51 -4.98
N ASP A 132 -31.59 -12.12 -6.14
CA ASP A 132 -30.49 -12.60 -6.99
C ASP A 132 -29.96 -11.55 -7.97
N GLU A 133 -30.57 -10.38 -8.05
CA GLU A 133 -30.20 -9.30 -8.97
C GLU A 133 -29.53 -8.14 -8.24
N PRO A 134 -28.57 -7.44 -8.88
CA PRO A 134 -27.99 -6.23 -8.30
C PRO A 134 -29.03 -5.10 -8.20
N GLU A 135 -29.02 -4.37 -7.09
CA GLU A 135 -29.75 -3.11 -6.95
C GLU A 135 -29.07 -2.05 -7.83
N LEU A 136 -29.85 -1.35 -8.67
CA LEU A 136 -29.34 -0.33 -9.57
C LEU A 136 -29.47 1.06 -8.96
N GLY A 137 -28.45 1.90 -9.18
CA GLY A 137 -28.48 3.31 -8.87
C GLY A 137 -29.32 4.12 -9.87
N GLU A 138 -29.41 5.43 -9.65
CA GLU A 138 -30.13 6.35 -10.54
C GLU A 138 -29.53 6.41 -11.95
N ASP A 139 -28.25 6.09 -12.09
CA ASP A 139 -27.51 5.98 -13.35
C ASP A 139 -27.72 4.64 -14.07
N GLY A 140 -28.51 3.72 -13.49
CA GLY A 140 -28.74 2.38 -14.01
C GLY A 140 -27.61 1.38 -13.83
N MET A 141 -26.53 1.75 -13.12
CA MET A 141 -25.41 0.87 -12.80
C MET A 141 -25.64 0.16 -11.46
N PRO A 142 -25.08 -1.06 -11.27
CA PRO A 142 -25.11 -1.73 -9.98
C PRO A 142 -24.51 -0.87 -8.87
N ILE A 143 -25.20 -0.76 -7.75
CA ILE A 143 -24.67 -0.09 -6.56
C ILE A 143 -23.58 -0.98 -5.97
N PHE A 144 -22.33 -0.55 -6.09
CA PHE A 144 -21.16 -1.21 -5.51
C PHE A 144 -20.53 -0.31 -4.46
N LYS A 145 -20.36 -0.84 -3.25
CA LYS A 145 -19.74 -0.08 -2.15
C LYS A 145 -18.74 -0.94 -1.39
N MET A 146 -17.88 -0.26 -0.62
CA MET A 146 -17.01 -0.88 0.36
C MET A 146 -17.72 -0.90 1.71
N TRP A 147 -18.01 -2.09 2.22
CA TRP A 147 -18.73 -2.31 3.46
C TRP A 147 -17.78 -2.56 4.60
N PHE A 148 -17.96 -1.85 5.70
CA PHE A 148 -17.11 -1.98 6.88
C PHE A 148 -17.57 -3.10 7.78
N LEU A 149 -16.68 -4.01 8.06
CA LEU A 149 -16.92 -5.09 9.00
C LEU A 149 -15.90 -5.00 10.15
N PRO A 150 -16.34 -4.94 11.42
CA PRO A 150 -15.46 -5.07 12.56
C PRO A 150 -14.82 -6.46 12.62
N ARG A 151 -13.73 -6.58 13.38
CA ARG A 151 -12.85 -7.76 13.37
C ARG A 151 -13.56 -9.10 13.63
N ASP A 152 -14.58 -9.12 14.44
CA ASP A 152 -15.36 -10.30 14.79
C ASP A 152 -16.36 -10.78 13.74
N GLN A 153 -16.53 -10.02 12.64
CA GLN A 153 -17.47 -10.30 11.57
C GLN A 153 -16.84 -10.97 10.32
N TRP A 154 -15.57 -11.27 10.37
CA TRP A 154 -14.84 -11.89 9.26
C TRP A 154 -13.72 -12.81 9.72
N GLU A 155 -13.32 -13.74 8.85
CA GLU A 155 -12.30 -14.76 9.09
C GLU A 155 -11.17 -14.63 8.08
N ILE A 156 -9.95 -14.98 8.52
CA ILE A 156 -8.77 -15.05 7.65
C ILE A 156 -8.67 -16.48 7.11
N VAL A 157 -8.63 -16.59 5.78
CA VAL A 157 -8.38 -17.85 5.07
C VAL A 157 -6.92 -17.85 4.64
N ARG A 158 -6.14 -18.80 5.17
CA ARG A 158 -4.70 -18.89 4.93
C ARG A 158 -4.41 -19.28 3.49
N THR A 159 -3.96 -18.32 2.69
CA THR A 159 -3.64 -18.49 1.27
C THR A 159 -2.27 -17.89 0.89
N TRP A 160 -1.68 -17.08 1.78
CA TRP A 160 -0.44 -16.35 1.49
C TRP A 160 0.81 -17.22 1.72
N ASP A 161 1.09 -18.12 0.77
CA ASP A 161 2.31 -18.94 0.72
C ASP A 161 3.14 -18.55 -0.53
N VAL A 162 4.06 -17.62 -0.35
CA VAL A 162 4.77 -16.90 -1.44
C VAL A 162 6.27 -16.85 -1.20
N ALA A 163 7.04 -16.57 -2.25
CA ALA A 163 8.49 -16.48 -2.19
C ALA A 163 8.97 -15.17 -1.52
N GLY A 164 8.45 -14.03 -1.96
CA GLY A 164 8.76 -12.69 -1.45
C GLY A 164 7.57 -12.05 -0.73
N MET A 165 7.78 -10.90 -0.10
CA MET A 165 6.72 -10.14 0.61
C MET A 165 5.92 -10.97 1.63
N ARG A 166 6.54 -11.99 2.20
CA ARG A 166 5.87 -12.98 3.08
C ARG A 166 5.24 -12.36 4.33
N GLY A 167 5.88 -11.31 4.85
CA GLY A 167 5.42 -10.57 6.02
C GLY A 167 4.19 -9.71 5.75
N SER A 168 3.83 -9.43 4.49
CA SER A 168 2.63 -8.66 4.15
C SER A 168 1.36 -9.35 4.63
N GLY A 169 1.38 -10.69 4.77
CA GLY A 169 0.27 -11.48 5.26
C GLY A 169 -0.99 -11.25 4.44
N SER A 170 -0.85 -11.23 3.10
CA SER A 170 -1.93 -10.93 2.15
C SER A 170 -2.86 -12.12 1.96
N ASP A 171 -3.26 -12.73 3.05
CA ASP A 171 -4.22 -13.83 3.08
C ASP A 171 -5.61 -13.38 2.59
N ASP A 172 -6.47 -14.33 2.30
CA ASP A 172 -7.86 -14.03 1.95
C ASP A 172 -8.68 -13.72 3.21
N VAL A 173 -9.72 -12.92 3.03
CA VAL A 173 -10.72 -12.65 4.05
C VAL A 173 -12.09 -13.12 3.55
N LYS A 174 -12.80 -13.88 4.38
CA LYS A 174 -14.19 -14.27 4.10
C LYS A 174 -15.12 -13.78 5.21
N THR A 175 -16.37 -13.53 4.82
CA THR A 175 -17.48 -13.28 5.73
C THR A 175 -18.69 -14.09 5.30
N GLU A 176 -19.42 -14.64 6.27
CA GLU A 176 -20.61 -15.43 6.03
C GLU A 176 -21.84 -14.77 6.68
N GLY A 177 -22.12 -13.54 6.24
CA GLY A 177 -23.22 -12.73 6.72
C GLY A 177 -22.82 -11.75 7.82
N GLY A 178 -21.63 -11.18 7.72
CA GLY A 178 -21.17 -10.11 8.59
C GLY A 178 -22.07 -8.89 8.47
N ILE A 179 -22.31 -8.20 9.58
CA ILE A 179 -23.21 -7.06 9.64
C ILE A 179 -22.39 -5.77 9.59
N CYS A 180 -22.61 -4.98 8.54
CA CYS A 180 -22.19 -3.59 8.47
C CYS A 180 -23.32 -2.74 9.12
N PRO A 181 -23.05 -2.03 10.21
CA PRO A 181 -24.07 -1.22 10.90
C PRO A 181 -24.69 -0.17 9.98
N ALA A 182 -25.94 0.21 10.25
CA ALA A 182 -26.69 1.17 9.43
C ALA A 182 -25.99 2.55 9.35
N GLU A 183 -25.30 2.95 10.40
CA GLU A 183 -24.50 4.19 10.46
C GLU A 183 -23.26 4.14 9.54
N TYR A 184 -22.80 2.95 9.15
CA TYR A 184 -21.68 2.74 8.22
C TYR A 184 -22.20 2.47 6.81
N THR A 185 -22.83 3.45 6.20
CA THR A 185 -23.62 3.32 4.94
C THR A 185 -22.87 2.74 3.72
N GLY A 186 -21.63 2.32 3.90
CA GLY A 186 -20.73 1.91 2.84
C GLY A 186 -20.08 3.11 2.15
N ILE A 187 -18.82 2.96 1.76
CA ILE A 187 -18.08 4.00 1.05
C ILE A 187 -18.09 3.73 -0.43
N ASP A 188 -18.34 4.78 -1.20
CA ASP A 188 -18.08 4.80 -2.62
C ASP A 188 -16.63 5.27 -2.84
N LEU A 189 -15.75 4.35 -3.27
CA LEU A 189 -14.32 4.66 -3.47
C LEU A 189 -14.06 5.64 -4.61
N PHE A 190 -14.99 5.78 -5.54
CA PHE A 190 -14.81 6.58 -6.75
C PHE A 190 -15.37 8.00 -6.61
N VAL A 191 -16.22 8.21 -5.62
CA VAL A 191 -16.68 9.54 -5.22
C VAL A 191 -15.78 10.05 -4.11
N THR A 192 -14.97 11.06 -4.40
CA THR A 192 -14.11 11.68 -3.41
C THR A 192 -14.86 12.87 -2.80
N PRO A 193 -15.40 12.76 -1.59
CA PRO A 193 -15.96 13.92 -0.91
C PRO A 193 -14.82 14.88 -0.59
N ALA A 194 -14.97 16.16 -0.93
CA ALA A 194 -14.00 17.20 -0.62
C ALA A 194 -14.14 17.67 0.85
N HIS A 195 -14.17 16.74 1.81
CA HIS A 195 -14.29 17.07 3.22
C HIS A 195 -12.98 17.58 3.85
N TYR A 196 -11.84 17.29 3.18
CA TYR A 196 -10.52 17.59 3.70
C TYR A 196 -9.70 18.38 2.68
N GLU A 197 -8.94 19.37 3.17
CA GLU A 197 -8.19 20.30 2.31
C GLU A 197 -6.95 19.68 1.67
N ASN A 198 -6.35 18.64 2.30
CA ASN A 198 -5.14 18.02 1.79
C ASN A 198 -5.38 17.47 0.37
N PRO A 199 -4.55 17.85 -0.62
CA PRO A 199 -4.64 17.39 -2.01
C PRO A 199 -4.77 15.87 -2.18
N VAL A 200 -4.14 15.09 -1.31
CA VAL A 200 -4.19 13.62 -1.35
C VAL A 200 -5.63 13.10 -1.35
N TYR A 201 -6.58 13.77 -0.66
CA TYR A 201 -7.98 13.36 -0.62
C TYR A 201 -8.75 13.65 -1.91
N ARG A 202 -8.22 14.52 -2.78
CA ARG A 202 -8.79 14.88 -4.08
C ARG A 202 -8.11 14.18 -5.26
N MET A 203 -7.05 13.40 -5.00
CA MET A 203 -6.40 12.59 -6.04
C MET A 203 -7.31 11.47 -6.52
N PRO A 204 -7.30 11.14 -7.83
CA PRO A 204 -7.96 9.96 -8.34
C PRO A 204 -7.47 8.70 -7.64
N VAL A 205 -8.39 7.82 -7.20
CA VAL A 205 -8.05 6.59 -6.47
C VAL A 205 -6.98 5.75 -7.18
N PRO A 206 -7.02 5.53 -8.52
CA PRO A 206 -5.98 4.76 -9.18
C PRO A 206 -4.57 5.36 -9.06
N LEU A 207 -4.45 6.69 -8.98
CA LEU A 207 -3.16 7.35 -8.77
C LEU A 207 -2.70 7.22 -7.32
N ARG A 208 -3.61 7.41 -6.36
CA ARG A 208 -3.32 7.18 -4.92
C ARG A 208 -2.77 5.78 -4.67
N LEU A 209 -3.42 4.78 -5.27
CA LEU A 209 -2.97 3.38 -5.16
C LEU A 209 -1.61 3.16 -5.84
N ALA A 210 -1.29 3.85 -6.93
CA ALA A 210 -0.08 3.61 -7.71
C ALA A 210 1.18 4.16 -7.05
N TYR A 211 1.19 5.43 -6.62
CA TYR A 211 2.40 6.05 -6.10
C TYR A 211 2.87 5.40 -4.79
N ASN A 212 1.95 5.00 -3.93
CA ASN A 212 2.24 4.28 -2.69
C ASN A 212 3.00 2.96 -2.93
N LYS A 213 2.56 2.17 -3.91
CA LYS A 213 3.22 0.91 -4.28
C LYS A 213 4.61 1.15 -4.87
N SER A 214 4.73 2.20 -5.68
CA SER A 214 6.02 2.60 -6.26
C SER A 214 7.01 3.08 -5.21
N ALA A 215 6.54 3.73 -4.16
CA ALA A 215 7.37 4.13 -3.01
C ALA A 215 7.97 2.92 -2.27
N VAL A 216 7.20 1.84 -2.10
CA VAL A 216 7.73 0.60 -1.54
C VAL A 216 8.80 -0.01 -2.45
N ALA A 217 8.59 -0.01 -3.77
CA ALA A 217 9.58 -0.50 -4.74
C ALA A 217 10.88 0.32 -4.70
N LEU A 218 10.80 1.66 -4.59
CA LEU A 218 11.96 2.53 -4.37
C LEU A 218 12.72 2.13 -3.10
N GLY A 219 12.01 1.84 -2.01
CA GLY A 219 12.63 1.38 -0.78
C GLY A 219 13.36 0.06 -0.94
N VAL A 220 12.78 -0.91 -1.64
CA VAL A 220 13.45 -2.20 -1.94
C VAL A 220 14.74 -1.99 -2.72
N ALA A 221 14.72 -1.13 -3.75
CA ALA A 221 15.90 -0.80 -4.55
C ALA A 221 16.98 -0.08 -3.72
N LYS A 222 16.58 0.89 -2.88
CA LYS A 222 17.48 1.58 -1.95
C LYS A 222 18.16 0.60 -0.99
N GLY A 223 17.39 -0.29 -0.36
CA GLY A 223 17.95 -1.30 0.52
C GLY A 223 18.85 -2.32 -0.21
N ALA A 224 18.63 -2.56 -1.50
CA ALA A 224 19.53 -3.38 -2.32
C ALA A 224 20.85 -2.67 -2.62
N LEU A 225 20.85 -1.36 -2.89
CA LEU A 225 22.06 -0.53 -3.05
C LEU A 225 22.89 -0.56 -1.77
N GLU A 226 22.28 -0.35 -0.62
CA GLU A 226 22.95 -0.40 0.69
C GLU A 226 23.56 -1.79 0.97
N ALA A 227 22.77 -2.85 0.79
CA ALA A 227 23.22 -4.23 1.00
C ALA A 227 24.36 -4.63 0.04
N PHE A 228 24.28 -4.20 -1.23
CA PHE A 228 25.35 -4.45 -2.18
C PHE A 228 26.63 -3.69 -1.83
N SER A 229 26.52 -2.44 -1.39
CA SER A 229 27.67 -1.64 -0.93
C SER A 229 28.42 -2.36 0.20
N ASP A 230 27.70 -2.86 1.20
CA ASP A 230 28.28 -3.62 2.31
C ASP A 230 28.95 -4.92 1.83
N ILE A 231 28.27 -5.67 0.96
CA ILE A 231 28.83 -6.89 0.38
C ILE A 231 30.11 -6.56 -0.41
N ALA A 232 30.09 -5.52 -1.24
CA ALA A 232 31.22 -5.17 -2.09
C ALA A 232 32.47 -4.75 -1.28
N GLN A 233 32.27 -4.06 -0.17
CA GLN A 233 33.36 -3.64 0.73
C GLN A 233 33.99 -4.83 1.48
N ASN A 234 33.19 -5.80 1.91
CA ASN A 234 33.64 -6.88 2.80
C ASN A 234 34.00 -8.19 2.07
N LYS A 235 33.44 -8.40 0.85
CA LYS A 235 33.72 -9.63 0.09
C LYS A 235 35.01 -9.56 -0.66
N ILE A 236 35.94 -10.48 -0.38
CA ILE A 236 37.10 -10.75 -1.22
C ILE A 236 36.77 -11.92 -2.15
N PRO A 237 36.62 -11.70 -3.48
CA PRO A 237 36.37 -12.78 -4.43
C PRO A 237 37.49 -13.82 -4.46
N MET A 238 37.15 -15.06 -4.80
CA MET A 238 38.15 -16.13 -4.94
C MET A 238 39.27 -15.71 -5.88
N LEU A 239 40.50 -16.02 -5.53
CA LEU A 239 41.74 -15.66 -6.27
C LEU A 239 41.99 -14.14 -6.38
N ALA A 240 41.33 -13.31 -5.58
CA ALA A 240 41.56 -11.87 -5.52
C ALA A 240 42.31 -11.48 -4.21
N SER A 241 43.10 -10.40 -4.27
CA SER A 241 43.74 -9.80 -3.11
C SER A 241 43.01 -8.58 -2.53
N LYS A 242 41.99 -8.09 -3.25
CA LYS A 242 41.21 -6.91 -2.86
C LYS A 242 39.71 -7.25 -2.85
N SER A 243 38.94 -6.46 -2.11
CA SER A 243 37.51 -6.62 -2.04
C SER A 243 36.83 -6.38 -3.39
N LEU A 244 35.56 -6.82 -3.51
CA LEU A 244 34.73 -6.66 -4.72
C LEU A 244 34.60 -5.17 -5.09
N ALA A 245 34.56 -4.27 -4.11
CA ALA A 245 34.51 -2.83 -4.33
C ALA A 245 35.68 -2.26 -5.17
N HIS A 246 36.82 -2.95 -5.23
CA HIS A 246 37.95 -2.54 -6.06
C HIS A 246 37.88 -3.04 -7.52
N ARG A 247 36.84 -3.79 -7.88
CA ARG A 247 36.66 -4.26 -9.27
C ARG A 247 35.94 -3.23 -10.10
N PRO A 248 36.47 -2.80 -11.26
CA PRO A 248 35.84 -1.79 -12.12
C PRO A 248 34.39 -2.16 -12.49
N ILE A 249 34.13 -3.44 -12.75
CA ILE A 249 32.76 -3.90 -13.08
C ILE A 249 31.79 -3.70 -11.93
N ALA A 250 32.19 -3.91 -10.67
CA ALA A 250 31.32 -3.69 -9.51
C ALA A 250 31.03 -2.20 -9.31
N GLN A 251 32.04 -1.35 -9.50
CA GLN A 251 31.89 0.11 -9.45
C GLN A 251 30.96 0.62 -10.55
N PHE A 252 31.16 0.12 -11.79
CA PHE A 252 30.31 0.48 -12.93
C PHE A 252 28.86 0.09 -12.68
N ARG A 253 28.61 -1.15 -12.24
CA ARG A 253 27.25 -1.65 -11.95
C ARG A 253 26.59 -0.92 -10.77
N MET A 254 27.35 -0.56 -9.75
CA MET A 254 26.82 0.27 -8.65
C MET A 254 26.41 1.65 -9.15
N GLY A 255 27.26 2.31 -10.00
CA GLY A 255 26.94 3.60 -10.59
C GLY A 255 25.71 3.56 -11.51
N GLU A 256 25.57 2.48 -12.31
CA GLU A 256 24.38 2.25 -13.15
C GLU A 256 23.11 2.09 -12.30
N ALA A 257 23.17 1.23 -11.28
CA ALA A 257 22.05 1.00 -10.35
C ALA A 257 21.62 2.28 -9.60
N GLU A 258 22.59 3.05 -9.12
CA GLU A 258 22.37 4.33 -8.44
C GLU A 258 21.70 5.36 -9.37
N ALA A 259 22.16 5.43 -10.63
CA ALA A 259 21.57 6.33 -11.63
C ALA A 259 20.10 5.95 -11.94
N MET A 260 19.84 4.66 -12.11
CA MET A 260 18.46 4.15 -12.33
C MET A 260 17.55 4.50 -11.14
N TYR A 261 17.98 4.19 -9.93
CA TYR A 261 17.21 4.49 -8.72
C TYR A 261 16.93 6.00 -8.58
N ARG A 262 17.95 6.85 -8.71
CA ARG A 262 17.77 8.30 -8.56
C ARG A 262 16.87 8.89 -9.62
N SER A 263 16.98 8.47 -10.87
CA SER A 263 16.11 8.96 -11.94
C SER A 263 14.64 8.59 -11.70
N CYS A 264 14.37 7.36 -11.27
CA CYS A 264 13.02 6.93 -10.93
C CYS A 264 12.44 7.73 -9.76
N ARG A 265 13.23 7.89 -8.70
CA ARG A 265 12.82 8.65 -7.52
C ARG A 265 12.51 10.11 -7.86
N SER A 266 13.42 10.78 -8.57
CA SER A 266 13.25 12.18 -8.94
C SER A 266 12.01 12.39 -9.80
N TRP A 267 11.79 11.52 -10.79
CA TRP A 267 10.62 11.65 -11.67
C TRP A 267 9.31 11.37 -10.93
N LEU A 268 9.27 10.37 -10.04
CA LEU A 268 8.10 10.12 -9.21
C LEU A 268 7.78 11.32 -8.31
N MET A 269 8.77 11.87 -7.62
CA MET A 269 8.60 13.04 -6.75
C MET A 269 8.11 14.26 -7.54
N GLU A 270 8.76 14.59 -8.67
CA GLU A 270 8.40 15.72 -9.54
C GLU A 270 6.94 15.62 -10.02
N THR A 271 6.53 14.45 -10.48
CA THR A 271 5.16 14.27 -11.02
C THR A 271 4.09 14.27 -9.93
N MET A 272 4.40 13.75 -8.74
CA MET A 272 3.46 13.80 -7.61
C MET A 272 3.35 15.20 -7.03
N GLU A 273 4.44 15.97 -6.98
CA GLU A 273 4.42 17.39 -6.61
C GLU A 273 3.55 18.20 -7.57
N ALA A 274 3.71 18.00 -8.89
CA ALA A 274 2.87 18.66 -9.90
C ALA A 274 1.37 18.32 -9.74
N VAL A 275 1.04 17.09 -9.39
CA VAL A 275 -0.35 16.68 -9.09
C VAL A 275 -0.89 17.45 -7.87
N GLU A 276 -0.12 17.56 -6.80
CA GLU A 276 -0.56 18.27 -5.60
C GLU A 276 -0.65 19.79 -5.82
N ASP A 277 0.25 20.36 -6.62
CA ASP A 277 0.24 21.80 -6.92
C ASP A 277 -1.02 22.21 -7.69
N GLU A 278 -1.42 21.47 -8.74
CA GLU A 278 -2.68 21.73 -9.43
C GLU A 278 -3.89 21.66 -8.47
N LEU A 279 -3.89 20.73 -7.54
CA LEU A 279 -4.96 20.59 -6.54
C LEU A 279 -4.93 21.72 -5.48
N ARG A 280 -3.75 22.20 -5.07
CA ARG A 280 -3.59 23.35 -4.17
C ARG A 280 -4.02 24.66 -4.84
N GLU A 281 -3.79 24.80 -6.13
CA GLU A 281 -4.22 25.94 -6.94
C GLU A 281 -5.74 25.99 -7.16
N GLY A 282 -6.48 25.00 -6.68
CA GLY A 282 -7.94 24.99 -6.66
C GLY A 282 -8.59 24.14 -7.75
N ALA A 283 -7.83 23.30 -8.46
CA ALA A 283 -8.43 22.33 -9.36
C ALA A 283 -9.22 21.28 -8.57
N ASP A 284 -10.41 20.90 -9.05
CA ASP A 284 -11.19 19.80 -8.46
C ASP A 284 -10.49 18.45 -8.65
N PHE A 285 -9.84 18.27 -9.81
CA PHE A 285 -9.04 17.10 -10.17
C PHE A 285 -7.78 17.52 -10.91
N PRO A 286 -6.69 16.76 -10.81
CA PRO A 286 -5.49 17.05 -11.59
C PRO A 286 -5.76 16.86 -13.09
N GLY A 287 -5.09 17.65 -13.92
CA GLY A 287 -5.21 17.59 -15.37
C GLY A 287 -4.90 16.19 -15.92
N ALA A 288 -5.49 15.88 -17.07
CA ALA A 288 -5.31 14.55 -17.69
C ALA A 288 -3.83 14.24 -17.99
N LYS A 289 -3.07 15.26 -18.47
CA LYS A 289 -1.64 15.10 -18.76
C LYS A 289 -0.85 14.84 -17.48
N THR A 290 -1.04 15.65 -16.44
CA THR A 290 -0.36 15.53 -15.15
C THR A 290 -0.65 14.18 -14.50
N THR A 291 -1.91 13.72 -14.53
CA THR A 291 -2.30 12.39 -14.08
C THR A 291 -1.62 11.28 -14.86
N GLN A 292 -1.51 11.41 -16.19
CA GLN A 292 -0.83 10.43 -17.02
C GLN A 292 0.67 10.37 -16.74
N ASP A 293 1.33 11.53 -16.64
CA ASP A 293 2.77 11.61 -16.35
C ASP A 293 3.09 10.96 -15.00
N ALA A 294 2.29 11.26 -13.96
CA ALA A 294 2.45 10.64 -12.66
C ALA A 294 2.23 9.09 -12.68
N ARG A 295 1.24 8.61 -13.42
CA ARG A 295 1.02 7.16 -13.60
C ARG A 295 2.17 6.49 -14.36
N LEU A 296 2.73 7.14 -15.38
CA LEU A 296 3.90 6.64 -16.09
C LEU A 296 5.11 6.57 -15.18
N ALA A 297 5.34 7.60 -14.36
CA ALA A 297 6.42 7.62 -13.37
C ALA A 297 6.28 6.46 -12.36
N CYS A 298 5.06 6.19 -11.88
CA CYS A 298 4.79 5.06 -10.98
C CYS A 298 5.15 3.71 -11.61
N VAL A 299 4.69 3.45 -12.84
CA VAL A 299 4.99 2.20 -13.56
C VAL A 299 6.47 2.08 -13.86
N HIS A 300 7.10 3.17 -14.32
CA HIS A 300 8.53 3.20 -14.59
C HIS A 300 9.34 2.92 -13.33
N ALA A 301 9.08 3.61 -12.23
CA ALA A 301 9.77 3.42 -10.96
C ALA A 301 9.69 1.96 -10.48
N SER A 302 8.51 1.35 -10.51
CA SER A 302 8.35 -0.05 -10.10
C SER A 302 9.18 -1.02 -10.96
N ASN A 303 9.17 -0.84 -12.28
CA ASN A 303 9.93 -1.71 -13.20
C ASN A 303 11.44 -1.51 -13.10
N GLU A 304 11.91 -0.27 -13.01
CA GLU A 304 13.35 0.00 -12.93
C GLU A 304 13.93 -0.38 -11.56
N CYS A 305 13.20 -0.20 -10.47
CA CYS A 305 13.61 -0.66 -9.14
C CYS A 305 13.85 -2.17 -9.11
N MET A 306 13.01 -2.97 -9.76
CA MET A 306 13.21 -4.40 -9.91
C MET A 306 14.54 -4.69 -10.65
N LYS A 307 14.81 -3.99 -11.75
CA LYS A 307 16.07 -4.15 -12.51
C LYS A 307 17.31 -3.72 -11.70
N VAL A 308 17.20 -2.69 -10.85
CA VAL A 308 18.25 -2.30 -9.90
C VAL A 308 18.62 -3.48 -8.99
N VAL A 309 17.60 -4.13 -8.42
CA VAL A 309 17.81 -5.28 -7.53
C VAL A 309 18.46 -6.44 -8.28
N ASP A 310 17.98 -6.78 -9.48
CA ASP A 310 18.56 -7.83 -10.34
C ASP A 310 20.02 -7.57 -10.65
N LEU A 311 20.32 -6.33 -11.06
CA LEU A 311 21.68 -5.92 -11.42
C LEU A 311 22.67 -6.10 -10.26
N LEU A 312 22.28 -5.65 -9.07
CA LEU A 312 23.10 -5.72 -7.87
C LEU A 312 23.22 -7.15 -7.35
N HIS A 313 22.15 -7.92 -7.35
CA HIS A 313 22.15 -9.32 -6.97
C HIS A 313 23.08 -10.15 -7.86
N ASN A 314 23.00 -9.97 -9.19
CA ASN A 314 23.88 -10.64 -10.14
C ASN A 314 25.36 -10.24 -9.92
N THR A 315 25.62 -8.96 -9.63
CA THR A 315 26.98 -8.46 -9.40
C THR A 315 27.56 -8.98 -8.08
N ALA A 316 26.74 -9.17 -7.05
CA ALA A 316 27.14 -9.76 -5.78
C ALA A 316 27.57 -11.24 -5.91
N GLY A 317 27.13 -11.92 -6.97
CA GLY A 317 27.41 -13.33 -7.22
C GLY A 317 26.91 -14.24 -6.09
N THR A 318 27.64 -15.33 -5.80
CA THR A 318 27.21 -16.37 -4.84
C THR A 318 26.92 -15.87 -3.41
N THR A 319 27.39 -14.69 -3.02
CA THR A 319 27.04 -14.08 -1.72
C THR A 319 25.61 -13.57 -1.73
N GLY A 320 25.15 -13.00 -2.84
CA GLY A 320 23.78 -12.49 -2.98
C GLY A 320 22.71 -13.58 -2.82
N MET A 321 23.00 -14.80 -3.23
CA MET A 321 22.04 -15.92 -3.19
C MET A 321 21.88 -16.61 -1.82
N ARG A 322 22.65 -16.23 -0.82
CA ARG A 322 22.60 -16.85 0.51
C ARG A 322 21.41 -16.33 1.32
N MET A 323 20.64 -17.23 1.97
CA MET A 323 19.46 -16.86 2.76
C MET A 323 19.72 -15.87 3.89
N TYR A 324 20.96 -15.76 4.37
CA TYR A 324 21.36 -14.75 5.35
C TYR A 324 21.70 -13.38 4.73
N SER A 325 21.79 -13.29 3.39
CA SER A 325 22.10 -12.03 2.69
C SER A 325 20.84 -11.16 2.62
N PRO A 326 20.93 -9.89 3.06
CA PRO A 326 19.81 -8.96 2.86
C PRO A 326 19.45 -8.80 1.38
N LEU A 327 20.43 -8.90 0.48
CA LEU A 327 20.22 -8.75 -0.96
C LEU A 327 19.38 -9.90 -1.56
N GLU A 328 19.52 -11.12 -1.03
CA GLU A 328 18.67 -12.26 -1.42
C GLU A 328 17.20 -11.98 -1.09
N ARG A 329 16.92 -11.46 0.11
CA ARG A 329 15.57 -11.10 0.50
C ARG A 329 15.02 -9.97 -0.38
N LYS A 330 15.84 -8.92 -0.68
CA LYS A 330 15.42 -7.85 -1.59
C LYS A 330 15.05 -8.35 -2.97
N LEU A 331 15.78 -9.37 -3.49
CA LEU A 331 15.44 -10.01 -4.76
C LEU A 331 14.04 -10.63 -4.73
N ARG A 332 13.75 -11.46 -3.72
CA ARG A 332 12.42 -12.08 -3.59
C ARG A 332 11.30 -11.09 -3.35
N ASP A 333 11.57 -10.02 -2.61
CA ASP A 333 10.58 -9.00 -2.29
C ASP A 333 10.32 -8.06 -3.50
N ALA A 334 11.27 -7.94 -4.45
CA ALA A 334 11.12 -7.16 -5.68
C ALA A 334 10.31 -7.89 -6.77
N HIS A 335 10.28 -9.21 -6.76
CA HIS A 335 9.57 -10.10 -7.71
C HIS A 335 8.32 -10.72 -7.11
#